data_96a96589c694a558169dc5d159e0579e
#
_entry.id   96a96589c694a558169dc5d159e0579e
#
_cell.length_a   1.000
_cell.length_b   1.000
_cell.length_c   1.000
_cell.angle_alpha   90.00
_cell.angle_beta   90.00
_cell.angle_gamma   90.00
#
_symmetry.space_group_name_H-M   'P 1'
#
loop_
_entity.id
_entity.type
_entity.pdbx_description
1 polymer ?
#
loop_
_entity_poly.entity_id
_entity_poly.type
_entity_poly.pdbx_seq_one_letter_code
_entity_poly.pdbx_strand_id
1 'polypeptide(L)'
;MLIIILTVAGLVVWVLLKLIAATPGLLTDVKACRGNWAEARLRHCEGGLAVTGIPVEPFNTFSNLAYFAAALLVVRTFGTVPAMVLAASLTLLGLGSSLYHGTKTKWGARLDHTGMYAVFGSLAIYCVMPPHPLAPYVMAGGAAAFAIGFAFVAPGDLNARMGLLLGLVSIRGFLLGRTHLTLVSLGLFVVAFIVWYIDQRSSVLNRFGHAIWHDCTAAAVAVMFAAVAI
;
A
#
# COMPACT_ATOMS: atom_id res chain seq x y z
N MET A 1 23.09 -2.36 3.28
CA MET A 1 22.18 -1.36 3.87
C MET A 1 20.70 -1.70 3.65
N LEU A 2 20.23 -1.95 2.41
CA LEU A 2 18.82 -2.31 2.14
C LEU A 2 18.36 -3.51 2.99
N ILE A 3 19.13 -4.61 2.99
CA ILE A 3 18.81 -5.82 3.76
C ILE A 3 18.62 -5.50 5.25
N ILE A 4 19.50 -4.69 5.83
CA ILE A 4 19.41 -4.31 7.25
C ILE A 4 18.09 -3.55 7.51
N ILE A 5 17.74 -2.60 6.63
CA ILE A 5 16.51 -1.80 6.78
C ILE A 5 15.27 -2.69 6.68
N LEU A 6 15.22 -3.58 5.68
CA LEU A 6 14.10 -4.51 5.52
C LEU A 6 14.01 -5.51 6.68
N THR A 7 15.16 -5.97 7.20
CA THR A 7 15.20 -6.83 8.39
C THR A 7 14.65 -6.09 9.61
N VAL A 8 15.08 -4.85 9.83
CA VAL A 8 14.57 -4.01 10.93
C VAL A 8 13.08 -3.73 10.76
N ALA A 9 12.62 -3.37 9.55
CA ALA A 9 11.20 -3.14 9.28
C ALA A 9 10.37 -4.43 9.55
N GLY A 10 10.84 -5.57 9.07
CA GLY A 10 10.19 -6.86 9.33
C GLY A 10 10.14 -7.22 10.82
N LEU A 11 11.22 -6.95 11.56
CA LEU A 11 11.28 -7.14 13.01
C LEU A 11 10.31 -6.21 13.73
N VAL A 12 10.23 -4.94 13.33
CA VAL A 12 9.28 -3.96 13.90
C VAL A 12 7.84 -4.43 13.68
N VAL A 13 7.49 -4.84 12.46
CA VAL A 13 6.17 -5.40 12.15
C VAL A 13 5.88 -6.61 13.03
N TRP A 14 6.83 -7.55 13.14
CA TRP A 14 6.66 -8.75 13.95
C TRP A 14 6.46 -8.44 15.44
N VAL A 15 7.26 -7.51 16.01
CA VAL A 15 7.14 -7.07 17.40
C VAL A 15 5.78 -6.41 17.64
N LEU A 16 5.35 -5.50 16.75
CA LEU A 16 4.04 -4.85 16.84
C LEU A 16 2.90 -5.89 16.84
N LEU A 17 2.95 -6.88 15.95
CA LEU A 17 1.96 -7.95 15.91
C LEU A 17 1.95 -8.77 17.21
N LYS A 18 3.11 -9.08 17.81
CA LYS A 18 3.20 -9.78 19.08
C LYS A 18 2.65 -8.95 20.24
N LEU A 19 2.92 -7.65 20.28
CA LEU A 19 2.35 -6.73 21.28
C LEU A 19 0.83 -6.64 21.16
N ILE A 20 0.30 -6.53 19.92
CA ILE A 20 -1.14 -6.55 19.67
C ILE A 20 -1.76 -7.87 20.12
N ALA A 21 -1.12 -9.00 19.81
CA ALA A 21 -1.58 -10.32 20.24
C ALA A 21 -1.62 -10.48 21.78
N ALA A 22 -0.68 -9.84 22.47
CA ALA A 22 -0.60 -9.88 23.94
C ALA A 22 -1.54 -8.88 24.62
N THR A 23 -2.18 -7.96 23.89
CA THR A 23 -3.02 -6.91 24.46
C THR A 23 -4.50 -7.31 24.40
N PRO A 24 -5.17 -7.61 25.53
CA PRO A 24 -6.58 -7.94 25.56
C PRO A 24 -7.43 -6.83 24.92
N GLY A 25 -8.40 -7.21 24.12
CA GLY A 25 -9.34 -6.29 23.48
C GLY A 25 -8.91 -5.69 22.14
N LEU A 26 -7.61 -5.67 21.80
CA LEU A 26 -7.19 -5.18 20.48
C LEU A 26 -7.58 -6.11 19.31
N LEU A 27 -7.80 -7.39 19.61
CA LEU A 27 -8.21 -8.40 18.64
C LEU A 27 -9.71 -8.74 18.68
N THR A 28 -10.51 -8.02 19.43
CA THR A 28 -11.96 -8.29 19.56
C THR A 28 -12.72 -8.12 18.25
N ASP A 29 -12.15 -7.41 17.29
CA ASP A 29 -12.76 -7.10 15.99
C ASP A 29 -12.13 -7.90 14.82
N VAL A 30 -11.51 -9.03 15.14
CA VAL A 30 -10.88 -9.91 14.13
C VAL A 30 -11.94 -10.54 13.25
N LYS A 31 -11.86 -10.29 11.96
CA LYS A 31 -12.63 -11.04 10.97
C LYS A 31 -12.02 -12.44 10.86
N ALA A 32 -12.68 -13.43 11.47
CA ALA A 32 -12.18 -14.79 11.43
C ALA A 32 -12.05 -15.28 9.97
N CYS A 33 -10.87 -15.72 9.59
CA CYS A 33 -10.65 -16.51 8.39
C CYS A 33 -11.08 -17.97 8.64
N ARG A 34 -12.29 -18.15 9.18
CA ARG A 34 -12.89 -19.47 9.41
C ARG A 34 -13.89 -19.72 8.31
N GLY A 35 -13.85 -20.88 7.73
CA GLY A 35 -14.82 -21.28 6.75
C GLY A 35 -14.23 -21.96 5.53
N ASN A 36 -15.11 -22.20 4.58
CA ASN A 36 -14.73 -22.78 3.31
C ASN A 36 -13.99 -21.76 2.42
N TRP A 37 -13.47 -22.24 1.30
CA TRP A 37 -12.77 -21.44 0.31
C TRP A 37 -13.52 -20.18 -0.15
N ALA A 38 -14.85 -20.23 -0.23
CA ALA A 38 -15.64 -19.08 -0.65
C ALA A 38 -15.56 -17.93 0.37
N GLU A 39 -15.60 -18.27 1.67
CA GLU A 39 -15.43 -17.26 2.73
C GLU A 39 -13.98 -16.75 2.82
N ALA A 40 -13.01 -17.64 2.63
CA ALA A 40 -11.60 -17.26 2.60
C ALA A 40 -11.32 -16.27 1.46
N ARG A 41 -11.88 -16.49 0.27
CA ARG A 41 -11.79 -15.55 -0.85
C ARG A 41 -12.38 -14.20 -0.53
N LEU A 42 -13.60 -14.15 0.00
CA LEU A 42 -14.29 -12.90 0.33
C LEU A 42 -13.54 -12.07 1.37
N ARG A 43 -12.64 -12.70 2.14
CA ARG A 43 -11.89 -12.07 3.24
C ARG A 43 -10.40 -11.91 2.96
N HIS A 44 -9.95 -12.24 1.74
CA HIS A 44 -8.52 -12.22 1.38
C HIS A 44 -7.63 -13.05 2.31
N CYS A 45 -8.12 -14.20 2.77
CA CYS A 45 -7.36 -15.07 3.65
C CYS A 45 -6.43 -15.99 2.87
N GLU A 46 -5.18 -16.10 3.29
CA GLU A 46 -4.20 -16.97 2.66
C GLU A 46 -4.62 -18.45 2.75
N GLY A 47 -4.79 -19.06 1.59
CA GLY A 47 -4.93 -20.50 1.47
C GLY A 47 -6.18 -21.13 2.05
N GLY A 48 -7.19 -20.36 2.46
CA GLY A 48 -8.38 -20.90 3.11
C GLY A 48 -8.09 -21.67 4.41
N LEU A 49 -6.83 -21.63 4.88
CA LEU A 49 -6.44 -22.26 6.13
C LEU A 49 -6.95 -21.41 7.29
N ALA A 50 -7.56 -22.06 8.27
CA ALA A 50 -7.84 -21.43 9.55
C ALA A 50 -6.49 -21.17 10.24
N VAL A 51 -5.96 -19.97 10.08
CA VAL A 51 -4.72 -19.58 10.75
C VAL A 51 -5.05 -19.28 12.20
N THR A 52 -4.55 -20.11 13.09
CA THR A 52 -4.74 -20.00 14.54
C THR A 52 -3.64 -19.16 15.20
N GLY A 53 -3.10 -18.20 14.51
CA GLY A 53 -1.99 -17.39 15.02
C GLY A 53 -1.88 -16.02 14.39
N ILE A 54 -0.94 -15.24 14.89
CA ILE A 54 -0.54 -13.95 14.30
C ILE A 54 0.90 -14.09 13.79
N PRO A 55 1.17 -13.71 12.54
CA PRO A 55 0.26 -13.06 11.57
C PRO A 55 -0.80 -14.03 10.99
N VAL A 56 -2.00 -13.51 10.74
CA VAL A 56 -3.12 -14.27 10.15
C VAL A 56 -2.82 -14.63 8.70
N GLU A 57 -2.19 -13.72 7.97
CA GLU A 57 -1.78 -13.86 6.56
C GLU A 57 -0.28 -13.57 6.43
N PRO A 58 0.61 -14.54 6.72
CA PRO A 58 2.06 -14.27 6.78
C PRO A 58 2.63 -13.76 5.45
N PHE A 59 2.27 -14.34 4.31
CA PHE A 59 2.80 -13.88 3.02
C PHE A 59 2.35 -12.45 2.71
N ASN A 60 1.05 -12.15 2.87
CA ASN A 60 0.52 -10.81 2.66
C ASN A 60 1.08 -9.81 3.67
N THR A 61 1.33 -10.24 4.91
CA THR A 61 1.94 -9.39 5.95
C THR A 61 3.37 -8.99 5.57
N PHE A 62 4.19 -9.95 5.17
CA PHE A 62 5.61 -9.68 4.93
C PHE A 62 5.92 -9.16 3.52
N SER A 63 5.06 -9.40 2.52
CA SER A 63 5.20 -8.76 1.20
C SER A 63 5.12 -7.23 1.27
N ASN A 64 4.46 -6.68 2.30
CA ASN A 64 4.44 -5.24 2.54
C ASN A 64 5.83 -4.62 2.79
N LEU A 65 6.88 -5.41 3.03
CA LEU A 65 8.26 -4.94 3.03
C LEU A 65 8.66 -4.30 1.69
N ALA A 66 7.99 -4.63 0.59
CA ALA A 66 8.17 -3.97 -0.68
C ALA A 66 7.88 -2.47 -0.64
N TYR A 67 6.91 -2.02 0.16
CA TYR A 67 6.62 -0.59 0.33
C TYR A 67 7.75 0.14 1.08
N PHE A 68 8.39 -0.50 2.05
CA PHE A 68 9.55 0.07 2.73
C PHE A 68 10.77 0.12 1.78
N ALA A 69 10.95 -0.89 0.94
CA ALA A 69 11.98 -0.90 -0.10
C ALA A 69 11.75 0.24 -1.12
N ALA A 70 10.50 0.41 -1.58
CA ALA A 70 10.12 1.50 -2.47
C ALA A 70 10.33 2.89 -1.82
N ALA A 71 9.95 3.05 -0.55
CA ALA A 71 10.18 4.29 0.20
C ALA A 71 11.66 4.65 0.26
N LEU A 72 12.51 3.68 0.61
CA LEU A 72 13.96 3.87 0.66
C LEU A 72 14.54 4.21 -0.73
N LEU A 73 14.11 3.49 -1.77
CA LEU A 73 14.54 3.74 -3.14
C LEU A 73 14.22 5.16 -3.57
N VAL A 74 12.98 5.61 -3.34
CA VAL A 74 12.51 6.96 -3.68
C VAL A 74 13.36 8.04 -2.99
N VAL A 75 13.58 7.93 -1.68
CA VAL A 75 14.39 8.92 -0.94
C VAL A 75 15.83 8.93 -1.42
N ARG A 76 16.42 7.76 -1.64
CA ARG A 76 17.83 7.67 -2.08
C ARG A 76 18.05 8.17 -3.50
N THR A 77 17.07 7.96 -4.38
CA THR A 77 17.19 8.37 -5.78
C THR A 77 16.99 9.88 -5.95
N PHE A 78 16.05 10.45 -5.24
CA PHE A 78 15.64 11.84 -5.47
C PHE A 78 16.10 12.81 -4.38
N GLY A 79 16.16 12.41 -3.11
CA GLY A 79 16.63 13.24 -1.99
C GLY A 79 15.82 14.52 -1.74
N THR A 80 14.67 14.69 -2.39
CA THR A 80 13.85 15.90 -2.31
C THR A 80 12.77 15.76 -1.22
N VAL A 81 12.24 16.91 -0.76
CA VAL A 81 11.15 16.89 0.23
C VAL A 81 9.89 16.17 -0.29
N PRO A 82 9.44 16.33 -1.55
CA PRO A 82 8.37 15.52 -2.11
C PRO A 82 8.65 14.00 -2.05
N ALA A 83 9.89 13.60 -2.31
CA ALA A 83 10.30 12.19 -2.17
C ALA A 83 10.18 11.70 -0.72
N MET A 84 10.53 12.54 0.26
CA MET A 84 10.39 12.22 1.69
C MET A 84 8.91 12.09 2.09
N VAL A 85 8.03 12.97 1.59
CA VAL A 85 6.58 12.87 1.83
C VAL A 85 6.00 11.59 1.26
N LEU A 86 6.36 11.24 0.02
CA LEU A 86 5.92 9.97 -0.58
C LEU A 86 6.48 8.77 0.17
N ALA A 87 7.75 8.81 0.59
CA ALA A 87 8.36 7.73 1.36
C ALA A 87 7.68 7.54 2.73
N ALA A 88 7.30 8.63 3.40
CA ALA A 88 6.50 8.56 4.63
C ALA A 88 5.13 7.93 4.37
N SER A 89 4.47 8.28 3.26
CA SER A 89 3.18 7.69 2.84
C SER A 89 3.32 6.20 2.52
N LEU A 90 4.37 5.79 1.82
CA LEU A 90 4.69 4.37 1.54
C LEU A 90 4.98 3.60 2.83
N THR A 91 5.70 4.21 3.78
CA THR A 91 5.96 3.61 5.08
C THR A 91 4.66 3.41 5.87
N LEU A 92 3.77 4.40 5.88
CA LEU A 92 2.45 4.31 6.50
C LEU A 92 1.62 3.18 5.85
N LEU A 93 1.62 3.08 4.52
CA LEU A 93 0.97 1.99 3.80
C LEU A 93 1.55 0.63 4.19
N GLY A 94 2.87 0.48 4.16
CA GLY A 94 3.54 -0.76 4.54
C GLY A 94 3.22 -1.21 5.97
N LEU A 95 3.19 -0.29 6.94
CA LEU A 95 2.78 -0.58 8.31
C LEU A 95 1.30 -0.91 8.41
N GLY A 96 0.43 -0.08 7.85
CA GLY A 96 -1.03 -0.25 7.91
C GLY A 96 -1.47 -1.57 7.28
N SER A 97 -0.96 -1.88 6.10
CA SER A 97 -1.25 -3.12 5.39
C SER A 97 -0.67 -4.35 6.11
N SER A 98 0.55 -4.27 6.66
CA SER A 98 1.09 -5.35 7.49
C SER A 98 0.24 -5.62 8.72
N LEU A 99 -0.24 -4.57 9.39
CA LEU A 99 -1.12 -4.72 10.55
C LEU A 99 -2.49 -5.29 10.14
N TYR A 100 -3.05 -4.87 9.02
CA TYR A 100 -4.30 -5.43 8.51
C TYR A 100 -4.19 -6.92 8.21
N HIS A 101 -3.21 -7.30 7.40
CA HIS A 101 -2.99 -8.71 7.03
C HIS A 101 -2.53 -9.57 8.20
N GLY A 102 -1.79 -8.98 9.13
CA GLY A 102 -1.36 -9.66 10.34
C GLY A 102 -2.46 -9.89 11.36
N THR A 103 -3.48 -9.01 11.42
CA THR A 103 -4.52 -9.04 12.46
C THR A 103 -5.94 -9.22 11.93
N LYS A 104 -6.21 -8.89 10.67
CA LYS A 104 -7.55 -8.85 10.03
C LYS A 104 -8.60 -8.04 10.80
N THR A 105 -8.15 -7.03 11.54
CA THR A 105 -9.03 -6.13 12.29
C THR A 105 -9.61 -5.02 11.42
N LYS A 106 -10.75 -4.45 11.79
CA LYS A 106 -11.34 -3.31 11.07
C LYS A 106 -10.47 -2.06 11.17
N TRP A 107 -9.83 -1.82 12.31
CA TRP A 107 -8.91 -0.70 12.44
C TRP A 107 -7.64 -0.89 11.59
N GLY A 108 -7.13 -2.13 11.49
CA GLY A 108 -6.04 -2.47 10.58
C GLY A 108 -6.42 -2.16 9.12
N ALA A 109 -7.62 -2.54 8.68
CA ALA A 109 -8.12 -2.21 7.35
C ALA A 109 -8.22 -0.69 7.12
N ARG A 110 -8.62 0.08 8.14
CA ARG A 110 -8.65 1.56 8.04
C ARG A 110 -7.25 2.15 7.90
N LEU A 111 -6.25 1.62 8.62
CA LEU A 111 -4.86 2.06 8.48
C LEU A 111 -4.28 1.72 7.11
N ASP A 112 -4.58 0.54 6.59
CA ASP A 112 -4.20 0.13 5.23
C ASP A 112 -4.77 1.11 4.18
N HIS A 113 -6.08 1.36 4.22
CA HIS A 113 -6.73 2.34 3.34
C HIS A 113 -6.16 3.76 3.53
N THR A 114 -5.87 4.16 4.77
CA THR A 114 -5.23 5.45 5.06
C THR A 114 -3.90 5.57 4.33
N GLY A 115 -3.07 4.52 4.38
CA GLY A 115 -1.80 4.46 3.67
C GLY A 115 -1.97 4.55 2.15
N MET A 116 -2.92 3.82 1.58
CA MET A 116 -3.22 3.89 0.14
C MET A 116 -3.61 5.32 -0.28
N TYR A 117 -4.53 5.96 0.44
CA TYR A 117 -4.94 7.32 0.15
C TYR A 117 -3.81 8.33 0.35
N ALA A 118 -2.94 8.13 1.34
CA ALA A 118 -1.77 8.98 1.55
C ALA A 118 -0.80 8.90 0.36
N VAL A 119 -0.51 7.70 -0.15
CA VAL A 119 0.38 7.49 -1.31
C VAL A 119 -0.19 8.16 -2.56
N PHE A 120 -1.43 7.80 -2.95
CA PHE A 120 -2.01 8.32 -4.19
C PHE A 120 -2.38 9.80 -4.07
N GLY A 121 -2.81 10.25 -2.90
CA GLY A 121 -3.07 11.66 -2.62
C GLY A 121 -1.82 12.51 -2.71
N SER A 122 -0.70 12.06 -2.15
CA SER A 122 0.58 12.78 -2.25
C SER A 122 1.07 12.88 -3.70
N LEU A 123 0.98 11.80 -4.47
CA LEU A 123 1.31 11.81 -5.90
C LEU A 123 0.42 12.77 -6.69
N ALA A 124 -0.89 12.70 -6.50
CA ALA A 124 -1.84 13.55 -7.21
C ALA A 124 -1.63 15.03 -6.90
N ILE A 125 -1.44 15.39 -5.63
CA ILE A 125 -1.16 16.77 -5.23
C ILE A 125 0.14 17.25 -5.84
N TYR A 126 1.18 16.42 -5.80
CA TYR A 126 2.46 16.75 -6.44
C TYR A 126 2.32 17.03 -7.94
N CYS A 127 1.46 16.29 -8.62
CA CYS A 127 1.23 16.45 -10.05
C CYS A 127 0.50 17.75 -10.43
N VAL A 128 -0.39 18.25 -9.57
CA VAL A 128 -1.20 19.45 -9.88
C VAL A 128 -0.59 20.74 -9.34
N MET A 129 0.37 20.64 -8.42
CA MET A 129 1.00 21.83 -7.84
C MET A 129 2.14 22.35 -8.72
N PRO A 130 2.21 23.67 -8.93
CA PRO A 130 3.39 24.28 -9.52
C PRO A 130 4.59 24.16 -8.59
N PRO A 131 5.81 24.20 -9.10
CA PRO A 131 7.01 24.32 -8.27
C PRO A 131 6.93 25.56 -7.38
N HIS A 132 6.83 25.35 -6.07
CA HIS A 132 6.71 26.41 -5.08
C HIS A 132 7.36 25.97 -3.75
N PRO A 133 8.03 26.83 -2.99
CA PRO A 133 8.65 26.46 -1.72
C PRO A 133 7.70 25.81 -0.71
N LEU A 134 6.41 26.15 -0.73
CA LEU A 134 5.39 25.58 0.15
C LEU A 134 4.80 24.26 -0.39
N ALA A 135 5.09 23.86 -1.64
CA ALA A 135 4.54 22.66 -2.25
C ALA A 135 4.71 21.39 -1.39
N PRO A 136 5.86 21.13 -0.75
CA PRO A 136 6.02 19.96 0.11
C PRO A 136 5.07 19.95 1.32
N TYR A 137 4.82 21.09 1.93
CA TYR A 137 3.93 21.20 3.09
C TYR A 137 2.47 21.00 2.69
N VAL A 138 2.06 21.57 1.56
CA VAL A 138 0.73 21.36 1.00
C VAL A 138 0.54 19.92 0.57
N MET A 139 1.57 19.30 -0.01
CA MET A 139 1.56 17.87 -0.35
C MET A 139 1.39 17.01 0.91
N ALA A 140 2.15 17.27 1.97
CA ALA A 140 2.04 16.51 3.22
C ALA A 140 0.67 16.71 3.91
N GLY A 141 0.23 17.97 4.07
CA GLY A 141 -1.07 18.30 4.67
C GLY A 141 -2.24 17.77 3.84
N GLY A 142 -2.18 17.92 2.53
CA GLY A 142 -3.18 17.40 1.61
C GLY A 142 -3.25 15.87 1.59
N ALA A 143 -2.10 15.20 1.58
CA ALA A 143 -2.04 13.74 1.67
C ALA A 143 -2.66 13.24 2.98
N ALA A 144 -2.35 13.89 4.10
CA ALA A 144 -2.94 13.56 5.41
C ALA A 144 -4.46 13.81 5.42
N ALA A 145 -4.92 14.95 4.93
CA ALA A 145 -6.35 15.28 4.84
C ALA A 145 -7.09 14.29 3.93
N PHE A 146 -6.50 13.92 2.80
CA PHE A 146 -7.05 12.96 1.86
C PHE A 146 -7.16 11.57 2.50
N ALA A 147 -6.08 11.13 3.17
CA ALA A 147 -6.02 9.85 3.86
C ALA A 147 -7.08 9.75 4.96
N ILE A 148 -7.17 10.74 5.84
CA ILE A 148 -8.15 10.77 6.95
C ILE A 148 -9.56 10.89 6.39
N GLY A 149 -9.80 11.83 5.46
CA GLY A 149 -11.12 12.08 4.89
C GLY A 149 -11.73 10.85 4.24
N PHE A 150 -10.98 10.15 3.38
CA PHE A 150 -11.51 9.00 2.65
C PHE A 150 -11.51 7.70 3.46
N ALA A 151 -10.54 7.50 4.34
CA ALA A 151 -10.50 6.28 5.15
C ALA A 151 -11.54 6.27 6.27
N PHE A 152 -11.90 7.42 6.82
CA PHE A 152 -12.75 7.50 8.00
C PHE A 152 -14.10 8.22 7.77
N VAL A 153 -14.15 9.24 6.92
CA VAL A 153 -15.33 10.09 6.75
C VAL A 153 -16.20 9.67 5.58
N ALA A 154 -15.59 9.32 4.45
CA ALA A 154 -16.29 8.98 3.23
C ALA A 154 -15.85 7.64 2.66
N PRO A 155 -16.13 6.51 3.32
CA PRO A 155 -15.85 5.19 2.76
C PRO A 155 -16.68 5.02 1.48
N GLY A 156 -16.00 4.79 0.36
CA GLY A 156 -16.62 4.60 -0.95
C GLY A 156 -15.85 3.55 -1.74
N ASP A 157 -16.11 3.49 -3.04
CA ASP A 157 -15.36 2.59 -3.91
C ASP A 157 -13.88 2.99 -3.99
N LEU A 158 -13.07 2.28 -3.23
CA LEU A 158 -11.61 2.48 -3.18
C LEU A 158 -10.99 2.34 -4.56
N ASN A 159 -11.41 1.33 -5.34
CA ASN A 159 -10.81 1.03 -6.63
C ASN A 159 -11.07 2.14 -7.65
N ALA A 160 -12.30 2.67 -7.69
CA ALA A 160 -12.65 3.77 -8.58
C ALA A 160 -11.84 5.04 -8.25
N ARG A 161 -11.68 5.35 -6.95
CA ARG A 161 -10.89 6.50 -6.49
C ARG A 161 -9.41 6.34 -6.81
N MET A 162 -8.85 5.17 -6.56
CA MET A 162 -7.44 4.89 -6.89
C MET A 162 -7.21 4.96 -8.39
N GLY A 163 -8.13 4.41 -9.20
CA GLY A 163 -8.08 4.51 -10.66
C GLY A 163 -8.09 5.95 -11.17
N LEU A 164 -8.93 6.82 -10.59
CA LEU A 164 -8.97 8.24 -10.94
C LEU A 164 -7.65 8.94 -10.61
N LEU A 165 -7.11 8.74 -9.42
CA LEU A 165 -5.84 9.34 -8.98
C LEU A 165 -4.67 8.83 -9.84
N LEU A 166 -4.64 7.54 -10.14
CA LEU A 166 -3.64 6.94 -11.04
C LEU A 166 -3.72 7.55 -12.44
N GLY A 167 -4.93 7.76 -12.97
CA GLY A 167 -5.16 8.41 -14.24
C GLY A 167 -4.59 9.83 -14.28
N LEU A 168 -4.86 10.64 -13.25
CA LEU A 168 -4.33 12.00 -13.12
C LEU A 168 -2.80 12.02 -13.10
N VAL A 169 -2.18 11.16 -12.31
CA VAL A 169 -0.71 11.07 -12.22
C VAL A 169 -0.11 10.61 -13.55
N SER A 170 -0.76 9.67 -14.23
CA SER A 170 -0.31 9.18 -15.53
C SER A 170 -0.34 10.25 -16.61
N ILE A 171 -1.41 11.07 -16.64
CA ILE A 171 -1.50 12.23 -17.55
C ILE A 171 -0.30 13.16 -17.35
N ARG A 172 0.06 13.46 -16.11
CA ARG A 172 1.23 14.29 -15.81
C ARG A 172 2.52 13.68 -16.33
N GLY A 173 2.73 12.36 -16.14
CA GLY A 173 3.91 11.67 -16.67
C GLY A 173 4.02 11.75 -18.19
N PHE A 174 2.90 11.61 -18.90
CA PHE A 174 2.86 11.80 -20.37
C PHE A 174 3.17 13.24 -20.78
N LEU A 175 2.57 14.22 -20.10
CA LEU A 175 2.82 15.65 -20.40
C LEU A 175 4.28 16.06 -20.16
N LEU A 176 4.99 15.39 -19.26
CA LEU A 176 6.43 15.60 -19.01
C LEU A 176 7.32 14.83 -19.99
N GLY A 177 6.76 14.13 -20.98
CA GLY A 177 7.50 13.34 -21.95
C GLY A 177 8.14 12.07 -21.37
N ARG A 178 7.74 11.66 -20.15
CA ARG A 178 8.25 10.46 -19.46
C ARG A 178 7.44 9.21 -19.82
N THR A 179 7.05 9.10 -21.08
CA THR A 179 6.12 8.07 -21.58
C THR A 179 6.53 6.66 -21.22
N HIS A 180 7.80 6.29 -21.36
CA HIS A 180 8.29 4.94 -21.04
C HIS A 180 8.14 4.58 -19.57
N LEU A 181 8.49 5.49 -18.65
CA LEU A 181 8.31 5.25 -17.19
C LEU A 181 6.83 5.16 -16.83
N THR A 182 6.00 6.04 -17.39
CA THR A 182 4.56 6.01 -17.18
C THR A 182 3.95 4.69 -17.64
N LEU A 183 4.32 4.21 -18.83
CA LEU A 183 3.84 2.93 -19.35
C LEU A 183 4.33 1.73 -18.54
N VAL A 184 5.59 1.75 -18.07
CA VAL A 184 6.12 0.70 -17.17
C VAL A 184 5.32 0.67 -15.87
N SER A 185 5.08 1.82 -15.25
CA SER A 185 4.27 1.89 -14.03
C SER A 185 2.84 1.40 -14.24
N LEU A 186 2.17 1.87 -15.30
CA LEU A 186 0.83 1.39 -15.65
C LEU A 186 0.80 -0.12 -15.91
N GLY A 187 1.80 -0.65 -16.61
CA GLY A 187 1.95 -2.08 -16.84
C GLY A 187 2.05 -2.88 -15.53
N LEU A 188 2.83 -2.39 -14.56
CA LEU A 188 2.93 -3.00 -13.24
C LEU A 188 1.58 -2.96 -12.49
N PHE A 189 0.84 -1.85 -12.56
CA PHE A 189 -0.52 -1.78 -11.98
C PHE A 189 -1.48 -2.75 -12.68
N VAL A 190 -1.43 -2.86 -14.01
CA VAL A 190 -2.25 -3.83 -14.74
C VAL A 190 -1.93 -5.26 -14.31
N VAL A 191 -0.66 -5.62 -14.20
CA VAL A 191 -0.25 -6.94 -13.68
C VAL A 191 -0.77 -7.14 -12.27
N ALA A 192 -0.60 -6.17 -11.39
CA ALA A 192 -1.12 -6.22 -10.02
C ALA A 192 -2.65 -6.47 -10.02
N PHE A 193 -3.43 -5.71 -10.80
CA PHE A 193 -4.88 -5.90 -10.88
C PHE A 193 -5.28 -7.27 -11.44
N ILE A 194 -4.59 -7.77 -12.45
CA ILE A 194 -4.83 -9.11 -13.01
C ILE A 194 -4.58 -10.16 -11.95
N VAL A 195 -3.44 -10.09 -11.26
CA VAL A 195 -3.08 -11.04 -10.21
C VAL A 195 -4.09 -11.00 -9.06
N TRP A 196 -4.45 -9.79 -8.59
CA TRP A 196 -5.48 -9.59 -7.57
C TRP A 196 -6.84 -10.17 -8.02
N TYR A 197 -7.25 -9.92 -9.26
CA TYR A 197 -8.52 -10.42 -9.81
C TYR A 197 -8.56 -11.95 -9.89
N ILE A 198 -7.44 -12.57 -10.32
CA ILE A 198 -7.31 -14.04 -10.35
C ILE A 198 -7.35 -14.60 -8.92
N ASP A 199 -6.65 -13.98 -7.99
CA ASP A 199 -6.62 -14.38 -6.58
C ASP A 199 -8.02 -14.37 -5.94
N GLN A 200 -8.86 -13.37 -6.30
CA GLN A 200 -10.24 -13.30 -5.83
C GLN A 200 -11.14 -14.41 -6.37
N ARG A 201 -10.80 -15.02 -7.50
CA ARG A 201 -11.70 -15.90 -8.25
C ARG A 201 -11.21 -17.34 -8.41
N SER A 202 -9.96 -17.59 -8.14
CA SER A 202 -9.37 -18.92 -8.31
C SER A 202 -8.44 -19.29 -7.16
N SER A 203 -8.23 -20.60 -6.98
CA SER A 203 -7.27 -21.11 -5.99
C SER A 203 -5.82 -21.16 -6.50
N VAL A 204 -5.58 -20.77 -7.74
CA VAL A 204 -4.26 -20.93 -8.39
C VAL A 204 -3.18 -20.10 -7.71
N LEU A 205 -3.50 -18.87 -7.30
CA LEU A 205 -2.55 -17.95 -6.67
C LEU A 205 -2.73 -17.85 -5.15
N ASN A 206 -3.46 -18.72 -4.60
CA ASN A 206 -4.00 -18.90 -3.27
C ASN A 206 -3.24 -18.29 -2.07
N ARG A 207 -1.92 -18.30 -2.11
CA ARG A 207 -1.06 -17.80 -1.03
C ARG A 207 -0.23 -16.59 -1.44
N PHE A 208 -0.10 -16.39 -2.73
CA PHE A 208 0.88 -15.44 -3.28
C PHE A 208 0.25 -14.31 -4.09
N GLY A 209 -1.00 -14.49 -4.55
CA GLY A 209 -1.60 -13.51 -5.45
C GLY A 209 -1.66 -12.11 -4.85
N HIS A 210 -2.16 -11.99 -3.62
CA HIS A 210 -2.22 -10.70 -2.94
C HIS A 210 -0.82 -10.18 -2.51
N ALA A 211 0.10 -11.09 -2.17
CA ALA A 211 1.49 -10.70 -1.91
C ALA A 211 2.17 -10.12 -3.17
N ILE A 212 1.98 -10.75 -4.34
CA ILE A 212 2.45 -10.21 -5.62
C ILE A 212 1.81 -8.86 -5.94
N TRP A 213 0.53 -8.66 -5.57
CA TRP A 213 -0.13 -7.34 -5.67
C TRP A 213 0.66 -6.26 -4.91
N HIS A 214 1.09 -6.53 -3.68
CA HIS A 214 1.88 -5.58 -2.88
C HIS A 214 3.21 -5.26 -3.58
N ASP A 215 3.93 -6.27 -4.06
CA ASP A 215 5.22 -6.10 -4.72
C ASP A 215 5.09 -5.27 -6.00
N CYS A 216 4.12 -5.61 -6.85
CA CYS A 216 3.88 -4.90 -8.10
C CYS A 216 3.43 -3.45 -7.87
N THR A 217 2.54 -3.20 -6.91
CA THR A 217 2.06 -1.85 -6.62
C THR A 217 3.12 -0.98 -5.98
N ALA A 218 3.97 -1.53 -5.10
CA ALA A 218 5.11 -0.81 -4.54
C ALA A 218 6.11 -0.37 -5.63
N ALA A 219 6.47 -1.29 -6.53
CA ALA A 219 7.33 -0.99 -7.68
C ALA A 219 6.68 0.04 -8.61
N ALA A 220 5.39 -0.12 -8.91
CA ALA A 220 4.64 0.79 -9.77
C ALA A 220 4.64 2.23 -9.23
N VAL A 221 4.41 2.41 -7.92
CA VAL A 221 4.43 3.73 -7.26
C VAL A 221 5.82 4.38 -7.36
N ALA A 222 6.88 3.62 -7.12
CA ALA A 222 8.25 4.15 -7.22
C ALA A 222 8.58 4.60 -8.65
N VAL A 223 8.23 3.80 -9.66
CA VAL A 223 8.42 4.14 -11.08
C VAL A 223 7.53 5.32 -11.49
N MET A 224 6.29 5.39 -11.00
CA MET A 224 5.39 6.50 -11.28
C MET A 224 5.94 7.82 -10.70
N PHE A 225 6.47 7.79 -9.49
CA PHE A 225 7.13 8.98 -8.94
C PHE A 225 8.30 9.42 -9.80
N ALA A 226 9.13 8.49 -10.29
CA ALA A 226 10.23 8.80 -11.21
C ALA A 226 9.75 9.41 -12.54
N ALA A 227 8.53 9.04 -12.99
CA ALA A 227 7.93 9.61 -14.18
C ALA A 227 7.46 11.06 -13.99
N VAL A 228 7.05 11.45 -12.77
CA VAL A 228 6.50 12.79 -12.49
C VAL A 228 7.45 13.70 -11.73
N ALA A 229 8.51 13.16 -11.13
CA ALA A 229 9.53 13.94 -10.42
C ALA A 229 10.35 14.82 -11.39
N ILE A 230 10.46 16.10 -11.05
CA ILE A 230 11.21 17.12 -11.78
C ILE A 230 12.44 17.48 -10.97
#